data_319f8a3f1812c3c5f0018cc5bc7210a0
#
_entry.id   319f8a3f1812c3c5f0018cc5bc7210a0
#
_cell.length_a   1.000
_cell.length_b   1.000
_cell.length_c   1.000
_cell.angle_alpha   90.00
_cell.angle_beta   90.00
_cell.angle_gamma   90.00
#
_symmetry.space_group_name_H-M   'P 1'
#
loop_
_entity.id
_entity.type
_entity.pdbx_description
1 polymer ?
#
loop_
_entity_poly.entity_id
_entity_poly.type
_entity_poly.pdbx_seq_one_letter_code
_entity_poly.pdbx_strand_id
1 'polypeptide(L)'
;MSDQRTIEDAVVATIKLHADFDDTNCFAYDGRALGKGLPRLVRVSYASHRRQSLTLQVDRRIWSFNVDVLVPWRGQLAEMDERVGTETQKVIDTLAKYPRLNGTADVQRTDMTVSNTPDVLLERRGTYRGRRHVLDVLEVYDPQRAE
;
A
#
# COMPACT_ATOMS: atom_id res chain seq x y z
N MET A 1 -14.43 7.25 13.51
CA MET A 1 -14.00 7.59 12.16
C MET A 1 -12.48 7.56 12.11
N SER A 2 -11.94 6.86 11.14
CA SER A 2 -10.48 6.72 11.00
C SER A 2 -9.86 7.98 10.43
N ASP A 3 -8.64 8.27 10.82
CA ASP A 3 -7.83 9.32 10.21
C ASP A 3 -6.85 8.69 9.18
N GLN A 4 -6.16 9.55 8.45
CA GLN A 4 -5.22 9.13 7.43
C GLN A 4 -4.18 8.15 7.98
N ARG A 5 -3.60 8.46 9.14
CA ARG A 5 -2.52 7.66 9.71
C ARG A 5 -3.01 6.29 10.16
N THR A 6 -4.20 6.22 10.71
CA THR A 6 -4.81 4.96 11.13
C THR A 6 -4.99 4.01 9.95
N ILE A 7 -5.50 4.52 8.83
CA ILE A 7 -5.70 3.72 7.61
C ILE A 7 -4.34 3.34 7.01
N GLU A 8 -3.40 4.28 6.93
CA GLU A 8 -2.06 4.02 6.41
C GLU A 8 -1.35 2.92 7.20
N ASP A 9 -1.37 3.01 8.53
CA ASP A 9 -0.79 2.01 9.41
C ASP A 9 -1.49 0.65 9.26
N ALA A 10 -2.79 0.64 9.05
CA ALA A 10 -3.55 -0.58 8.82
C ALA A 10 -3.18 -1.25 7.49
N VAL A 11 -2.94 -0.46 6.45
CA VAL A 11 -2.47 -0.98 5.15
C VAL A 11 -1.09 -1.63 5.33
N VAL A 12 -0.16 -0.95 5.97
CA VAL A 12 1.19 -1.48 6.22
C VAL A 12 1.13 -2.75 7.06
N ALA A 13 0.35 -2.74 8.15
CA ALA A 13 0.20 -3.91 9.01
C ALA A 13 -0.40 -5.10 8.27
N THR A 14 -1.34 -4.86 7.37
CA THR A 14 -1.96 -5.92 6.56
C THR A 14 -0.96 -6.54 5.59
N ILE A 15 -0.17 -5.73 4.91
CA ILE A 15 0.87 -6.24 4.00
C ILE A 15 1.90 -7.07 4.77
N LYS A 16 2.27 -6.65 5.97
CA LYS A 16 3.21 -7.39 6.82
C LYS A 16 2.69 -8.73 7.34
N LEU A 17 1.42 -9.06 7.13
CA LEU A 17 0.91 -10.40 7.41
C LEU A 17 1.50 -11.46 6.47
N HIS A 18 2.00 -11.06 5.31
CA HIS A 18 2.78 -11.94 4.47
C HIS A 18 4.17 -12.15 5.07
N ALA A 19 4.65 -13.40 5.07
CA ALA A 19 5.90 -13.78 5.73
C ALA A 19 7.15 -13.05 5.18
N ASP A 20 7.11 -12.62 3.94
CA ASP A 20 8.24 -11.95 3.29
C ASP A 20 8.35 -10.45 3.64
N PHE A 21 7.35 -9.89 4.32
CA PHE A 21 7.34 -8.47 4.66
C PHE A 21 7.42 -8.27 6.18
N ASP A 22 8.27 -7.33 6.58
CA ASP A 22 8.51 -6.99 7.98
C ASP A 22 8.76 -5.49 8.14
N ASP A 23 9.13 -5.04 9.33
CA ASP A 23 9.36 -3.63 9.62
C ASP A 23 10.53 -3.01 8.84
N THR A 24 11.45 -3.82 8.32
CA THR A 24 12.62 -3.32 7.59
C THR A 24 12.32 -3.08 6.12
N ASN A 25 11.42 -3.86 5.51
CA ASN A 25 11.15 -3.81 4.08
C ASN A 25 9.72 -3.36 3.73
N CYS A 26 8.87 -3.13 4.71
CA CYS A 26 7.52 -2.64 4.50
C CYS A 26 7.18 -1.58 5.55
N PHE A 27 6.94 -0.35 5.12
CA PHE A 27 6.66 0.75 6.05
C PHE A 27 5.91 1.89 5.36
N ALA A 28 5.30 2.75 6.18
CA ALA A 28 4.77 4.01 5.71
C ALA A 28 5.94 4.94 5.35
N TYR A 29 5.83 5.63 4.22
CA TYR A 29 6.88 6.52 3.75
C TYR A 29 7.01 7.73 4.68
N ASP A 30 8.15 7.83 5.34
CA ASP A 30 8.46 8.88 6.30
C ASP A 30 9.77 9.61 5.97
N GLY A 31 10.31 9.39 4.78
CA GLY A 31 11.57 10.01 4.36
C GLY A 31 12.82 9.31 4.90
N ARG A 32 12.67 8.19 5.62
CA ARG A 32 13.84 7.45 6.13
C ARG A 32 14.71 6.95 5.00
N ALA A 33 16.00 6.87 5.25
CA ALA A 33 16.94 6.27 4.33
C ALA A 33 16.70 4.76 4.24
N LEU A 34 16.74 4.23 3.01
CA LEU A 34 16.61 2.81 2.78
C LEU A 34 17.86 2.06 3.21
N GLY A 35 17.69 0.94 3.89
CA GLY A 35 18.79 0.05 4.23
C GLY A 35 19.42 -0.57 2.99
N LYS A 36 20.71 -0.87 3.06
CA LYS A 36 21.41 -1.61 2.00
C LYS A 36 21.05 -3.09 2.06
N GLY A 37 20.96 -3.71 0.90
CA GLY A 37 20.83 -5.17 0.80
C GLY A 37 19.42 -5.71 1.02
N LEU A 38 18.41 -4.87 1.04
CA LEU A 38 17.03 -5.34 1.10
C LEU A 38 16.66 -6.03 -0.20
N PRO A 39 16.16 -7.29 -0.17
CA PRO A 39 15.78 -8.00 -1.39
C PRO A 39 14.50 -7.47 -2.02
N ARG A 40 13.69 -6.78 -1.25
CA ARG A 40 12.43 -6.16 -1.64
C ARG A 40 12.11 -5.01 -0.73
N LEU A 41 11.27 -4.11 -1.22
CA LEU A 41 10.81 -2.97 -0.44
C LEU A 41 9.40 -2.62 -0.86
N VAL A 42 8.53 -2.43 0.11
CA VAL A 42 7.19 -1.90 -0.08
C VAL A 42 7.03 -0.69 0.80
N ARG A 43 6.65 0.43 0.22
CA ARG A 43 6.34 1.62 1.01
C ARG A 43 4.99 2.18 0.62
N VAL A 44 4.26 2.64 1.62
CA VAL A 44 2.91 3.15 1.48
C VAL A 44 2.93 4.64 1.79
N SER A 45 2.36 5.45 0.91
CA SER A 45 2.25 6.88 1.11
C SER A 45 0.85 7.38 0.76
N TYR A 46 0.41 8.37 1.51
CA TYR A 46 -0.89 9.00 1.26
C TYR A 46 -0.89 9.76 -0.08
N ALA A 47 -1.92 9.55 -0.87
CA ALA A 47 -2.08 10.24 -2.13
C ALA A 47 -3.25 11.23 -2.11
N SER A 48 -4.44 10.78 -1.75
CA SER A 48 -5.61 11.63 -1.75
C SER A 48 -6.74 11.03 -0.90
N HIS A 49 -7.73 11.86 -0.63
CA HIS A 49 -8.90 11.49 0.12
C HIS A 49 -10.13 12.12 -0.52
N ARG A 50 -11.15 11.33 -0.67
CA ARG A 50 -12.41 11.79 -1.26
C ARG A 50 -13.56 11.38 -0.36
N ARG A 51 -14.43 12.33 -0.07
CA ARG A 51 -15.62 12.11 0.72
C ARG A 51 -16.85 12.22 -0.17
N GLN A 52 -17.80 11.31 0.00
CA GLN A 52 -19.07 11.31 -0.69
C GLN A 52 -20.18 11.01 0.28
N SER A 53 -21.17 11.86 0.31
CA SER A 53 -22.38 11.63 1.11
C SER A 53 -23.27 10.63 0.38
N LEU A 54 -23.59 9.50 1.02
CA LEU A 54 -24.50 8.50 0.48
C LEU A 54 -25.94 8.80 0.86
N THR A 55 -26.13 9.25 2.11
CA THR A 55 -27.42 9.70 2.66
C THR A 55 -27.16 10.89 3.55
N LEU A 56 -28.20 11.45 4.15
CA LEU A 56 -28.05 12.53 5.14
C LEU A 56 -27.22 12.13 6.36
N GLN A 57 -27.06 10.83 6.61
CA GLN A 57 -26.41 10.32 7.81
C GLN A 57 -25.19 9.44 7.53
N VAL A 58 -25.08 8.88 6.33
CA VAL A 58 -24.03 7.94 5.98
C VAL A 58 -23.07 8.58 4.99
N ASP A 59 -21.81 8.65 5.36
CA ASP A 59 -20.73 9.13 4.53
C ASP A 59 -19.89 7.97 4.03
N ARG A 60 -19.46 8.10 2.80
CA ARG A 60 -18.49 7.22 2.17
C ARG A 60 -17.19 7.98 1.98
N ARG A 61 -16.10 7.36 2.37
CA ARG A 61 -14.77 7.92 2.19
C ARG A 61 -13.91 6.97 1.39
N ILE A 62 -13.17 7.52 0.45
CA ILE A 62 -12.20 6.76 -0.32
C ILE A 62 -10.83 7.37 -0.04
N TRP A 63 -10.00 6.59 0.63
CA TRP A 63 -8.61 6.92 0.90
C TRP A 63 -7.77 6.30 -0.19
N SER A 64 -6.96 7.11 -0.87
CA SER A 64 -6.05 6.61 -1.90
C SER A 64 -4.62 6.70 -1.42
N PHE A 65 -3.92 5.58 -1.51
CA PHE A 65 -2.51 5.48 -1.15
C PHE A 65 -1.69 5.03 -2.34
N ASN A 66 -0.48 5.53 -2.42
CA ASN A 66 0.52 4.98 -3.31
C ASN A 66 1.18 3.81 -2.61
N VAL A 67 1.22 2.67 -3.29
CA VAL A 67 1.95 1.49 -2.83
C VAL A 67 3.09 1.27 -3.80
N ASP A 68 4.29 1.59 -3.36
CA ASP A 68 5.50 1.43 -4.16
C ASP A 68 6.12 0.08 -3.85
N VAL A 69 6.25 -0.76 -4.87
CA VAL A 69 6.89 -2.07 -4.78
C VAL A 69 8.21 -1.98 -5.52
N LEU A 70 9.31 -2.21 -4.82
CA LEU A 70 10.65 -1.95 -5.30
C LEU A 70 11.54 -3.19 -5.12
N VAL A 71 12.45 -3.38 -6.06
CA VAL A 71 13.52 -4.38 -5.94
C VAL A 71 14.86 -3.69 -6.23
N PRO A 72 15.96 -4.12 -5.58
CA PRO A 72 17.26 -3.54 -5.85
C PRO A 72 17.68 -3.76 -7.31
N TRP A 73 18.38 -2.79 -7.86
CA TRP A 73 18.89 -2.88 -9.22
C TRP A 73 20.01 -3.90 -9.28
N ARG A 74 19.71 -5.07 -9.82
CA ARG A 74 20.66 -6.18 -10.01
C ARG A 74 20.32 -6.93 -11.29
N GLY A 75 21.33 -7.23 -12.09
CA GLY A 75 21.15 -8.03 -13.29
C GLY A 75 20.51 -7.26 -14.43
N GLN A 76 19.79 -7.97 -15.28
CA GLN A 76 19.15 -7.40 -16.45
C GLN A 76 17.78 -6.81 -16.13
N LEU A 77 17.37 -5.86 -16.95
CA LEU A 77 16.10 -5.15 -16.77
C LEU A 77 14.90 -6.09 -16.76
N ALA A 78 14.87 -7.08 -17.65
CA ALA A 78 13.79 -8.05 -17.72
C ALA A 78 13.66 -8.87 -16.44
N GLU A 79 14.78 -9.25 -15.83
CA GLU A 79 14.78 -9.98 -14.55
C GLU A 79 14.27 -9.13 -13.40
N MET A 80 14.62 -7.84 -13.38
CA MET A 80 14.11 -6.92 -12.37
C MET A 80 12.62 -6.72 -12.50
N ASP A 81 12.11 -6.56 -13.71
CA ASP A 81 10.68 -6.40 -13.96
C ASP A 81 9.90 -7.65 -13.53
N GLU A 82 10.45 -8.84 -13.77
CA GLU A 82 9.86 -10.08 -13.29
C GLU A 82 9.82 -10.15 -11.76
N ARG A 83 10.89 -9.74 -11.09
CA ARG A 83 10.93 -9.70 -9.62
C ARG A 83 9.95 -8.68 -9.05
N VAL A 84 9.83 -7.51 -9.66
CA VAL A 84 8.82 -6.51 -9.25
C VAL A 84 7.43 -7.10 -9.39
N GLY A 85 7.14 -7.79 -10.49
CA GLY A 85 5.87 -8.46 -10.71
C GLY A 85 5.58 -9.52 -9.65
N THR A 86 6.58 -10.33 -9.29
CA THR A 86 6.45 -11.35 -8.26
C THR A 86 6.15 -10.73 -6.89
N GLU A 87 6.89 -9.69 -6.51
CA GLU A 87 6.66 -9.00 -5.23
C GLU A 87 5.32 -8.26 -5.22
N THR A 88 4.92 -7.66 -6.32
CA THR A 88 3.61 -7.03 -6.47
C THR A 88 2.49 -8.05 -6.26
N GLN A 89 2.63 -9.25 -6.83
CA GLN A 89 1.62 -10.29 -6.68
C GLN A 89 1.45 -10.72 -5.22
N LYS A 90 2.52 -10.78 -4.45
CA LYS A 90 2.46 -11.06 -3.00
C LYS A 90 1.63 -10.00 -2.26
N VAL A 91 1.81 -8.74 -2.60
CA VAL A 91 1.03 -7.64 -2.02
C VAL A 91 -0.44 -7.74 -2.40
N ILE A 92 -0.72 -7.97 -3.69
CA ILE A 92 -2.08 -8.13 -4.20
C ILE A 92 -2.79 -9.28 -3.47
N ASP A 93 -2.15 -10.44 -3.40
CA ASP A 93 -2.74 -11.63 -2.80
C ASP A 93 -3.00 -11.42 -1.30
N THR A 94 -2.10 -10.76 -0.61
CA THR A 94 -2.26 -10.46 0.81
C THR A 94 -3.41 -9.50 1.07
N LEU A 95 -3.51 -8.43 0.28
CA LEU A 95 -4.62 -7.47 0.40
C LEU A 95 -5.96 -8.11 0.01
N ALA A 96 -5.96 -8.99 -0.99
CA ALA A 96 -7.17 -9.72 -1.39
C ALA A 96 -7.65 -10.69 -0.29
N LYS A 97 -6.72 -11.26 0.47
CA LYS A 97 -7.03 -12.12 1.61
C LYS A 97 -7.63 -11.34 2.78
N TYR A 98 -7.27 -10.08 2.93
CA TYR A 98 -7.73 -9.20 4.01
C TYR A 98 -8.37 -7.92 3.45
N PRO A 99 -9.50 -8.02 2.74
CA PRO A 99 -10.10 -6.87 2.03
C PRO A 99 -10.58 -5.76 2.95
N ARG A 100 -10.75 -6.05 4.24
CA ARG A 100 -11.15 -5.09 5.26
C ARG A 100 -9.97 -4.70 6.16
N LEU A 101 -8.75 -4.81 5.67
CA LEU A 101 -7.52 -4.51 6.39
C LEU A 101 -7.47 -5.21 7.75
N ASN A 102 -7.73 -6.51 7.73
CA ASN A 102 -7.71 -7.38 8.92
C ASN A 102 -8.59 -6.86 10.06
N GLY A 103 -9.79 -6.40 9.72
CA GLY A 103 -10.78 -5.98 10.71
C GLY A 103 -10.63 -4.54 11.18
N THR A 104 -9.95 -3.69 10.43
CA THR A 104 -9.94 -2.26 10.70
C THR A 104 -11.36 -1.71 10.62
N ALA A 105 -11.79 -1.02 11.68
CA ALA A 105 -13.15 -0.53 11.78
C ALA A 105 -13.55 0.34 10.59
N ASP A 106 -14.78 0.19 10.15
CA ASP A 106 -15.41 0.95 9.07
C ASP A 106 -14.85 0.71 7.67
N VAL A 107 -13.74 -0.02 7.52
CA VAL A 107 -13.23 -0.39 6.20
C VAL A 107 -14.12 -1.48 5.60
N GLN A 108 -14.68 -1.21 4.44
CA GLN A 108 -15.55 -2.14 3.73
C GLN A 108 -14.80 -2.99 2.72
N ARG A 109 -13.86 -2.38 2.01
CA ARG A 109 -13.05 -3.07 1.01
C ARG A 109 -11.82 -2.26 0.64
N THR A 110 -10.86 -2.94 0.05
CA THR A 110 -9.70 -2.34 -0.59
C THR A 110 -9.67 -2.73 -2.07
N ASP A 111 -9.18 -1.84 -2.90
CA ASP A 111 -9.13 -2.02 -4.34
C ASP A 111 -7.79 -1.49 -4.85
N MET A 112 -6.97 -2.35 -5.43
CA MET A 112 -5.65 -1.96 -5.90
C MET A 112 -5.61 -1.88 -7.41
N THR A 113 -5.30 -0.70 -7.93
CA THR A 113 -5.03 -0.49 -9.35
C THR A 113 -3.55 -0.74 -9.61
N VAL A 114 -3.27 -1.82 -10.31
CA VAL A 114 -1.91 -2.24 -10.62
C VAL A 114 -1.40 -1.47 -11.82
N SER A 115 -0.28 -0.75 -11.63
CA SER A 115 0.38 -0.06 -12.73
C SER A 115 1.34 -0.99 -13.45
N ASN A 116 1.27 -1.01 -14.77
CA ASN A 116 2.22 -1.73 -15.61
C ASN A 116 3.40 -0.87 -16.05
N THR A 117 3.38 0.43 -15.68
CA THR A 117 4.47 1.34 -16.03
C THR A 117 5.59 1.19 -14.99
N PRO A 118 6.77 0.69 -15.40
CA PRO A 118 7.88 0.61 -14.48
C PRO A 118 8.45 2.00 -14.20
N ASP A 119 8.72 2.27 -12.93
CA ASP A 119 9.40 3.48 -12.49
C ASP A 119 10.81 3.13 -12.01
N VAL A 120 11.75 3.98 -12.36
CA VAL A 120 13.08 3.96 -11.78
C VAL A 120 13.05 4.93 -10.62
N LEU A 121 12.99 4.40 -9.42
CA LEU A 121 13.09 5.22 -8.22
C LEU A 121 14.54 5.29 -7.80
N LEU A 122 15.13 6.47 -8.03
CA LEU A 122 16.49 6.76 -7.60
C LEU A 122 16.45 7.15 -6.12
N GLU A 123 16.93 6.28 -5.30
CA GLU A 123 17.21 6.61 -3.91
C GLU A 123 18.68 6.99 -3.77
N ARG A 124 18.98 7.90 -2.83
CA ARG A 124 20.34 8.46 -2.65
C ARG A 124 21.46 7.41 -2.45
N ARG A 125 21.12 6.17 -2.09
CA ARG A 125 22.08 5.12 -1.77
C ARG A 125 21.92 3.87 -2.61
N GLY A 126 21.24 3.96 -3.71
CA GLY A 126 21.06 2.82 -4.56
C GLY A 126 19.95 3.07 -5.55
N THR A 127 19.98 2.30 -6.61
CA THR A 127 18.97 2.35 -7.63
C THR A 127 18.02 1.19 -7.39
N TYR A 128 16.74 1.49 -7.36
CA TYR A 128 15.69 0.52 -7.27
C TYR A 128 14.84 0.55 -8.53
N ARG A 129 14.42 -0.59 -8.95
CA ARG A 129 13.41 -0.75 -9.98
C ARG A 129 12.09 -1.05 -9.29
N GLY A 130 11.04 -0.36 -9.69
CA GLY A 130 9.76 -0.58 -9.04
C GLY A 130 8.58 -0.08 -9.83
N ARG A 131 7.43 -0.21 -9.22
CA ARG A 131 6.18 0.29 -9.74
C ARG A 131 5.39 0.92 -8.61
N ARG A 132 4.74 2.03 -8.94
CA ARG A 132 3.80 2.69 -8.04
C ARG A 132 2.40 2.27 -8.41
N HIS A 133 1.73 1.63 -7.47
CA HIS A 133 0.35 1.22 -7.59
C HIS A 133 -0.53 2.15 -6.76
N VAL A 134 -1.81 2.20 -7.07
CA VAL A 134 -2.77 2.96 -6.28
C VAL A 134 -3.69 2.00 -5.55
N LEU A 135 -3.76 2.16 -4.24
CA LEU A 135 -4.67 1.41 -3.38
C LEU A 135 -5.77 2.32 -2.89
N ASP A 136 -7.00 1.98 -3.23
CA ASP A 136 -8.18 2.67 -2.71
C ASP A 136 -8.75 1.89 -1.54
N VAL A 137 -8.94 2.56 -0.42
CA VAL A 137 -9.56 2.00 0.78
C VAL A 137 -10.91 2.66 0.96
N LEU A 138 -11.96 1.85 0.88
CA LEU A 138 -13.33 2.31 1.04
C LEU A 138 -13.76 2.19 2.49
N GLU A 139 -14.06 3.32 3.10
CA GLU A 139 -14.60 3.41 4.44
C GLU A 139 -16.02 3.97 4.39
N VAL A 140 -16.96 3.30 5.07
CA VAL A 140 -18.32 3.77 5.22
C VAL A 140 -18.53 4.13 6.68
N TYR A 141 -18.83 5.38 6.92
CA TYR A 141 -19.07 5.91 8.26
C TYR A 141 -20.56 6.16 8.47
N ASP A 142 -21.12 5.48 9.47
CA ASP A 142 -22.49 5.66 9.90
C ASP A 142 -22.47 6.17 11.36
N PRO A 143 -22.79 7.45 11.59
CA PRO A 143 -22.79 8.02 12.94
C PRO A 143 -23.69 7.30 13.92
N GLN A 144 -24.73 6.62 13.45
CA GLN A 144 -25.64 5.85 14.31
C GLN A 144 -25.05 4.53 14.78
N ARG A 145 -24.00 4.04 14.11
CA ARG A 145 -23.27 2.83 14.48
C ARG A 145 -21.97 3.11 15.22
N ALA A 146 -21.55 4.36 15.23
CA ALA A 146 -20.25 4.77 15.77
C ALA A 146 -20.40 5.04 17.27
N GLU A 147 -20.39 3.98 18.03
CA GLU A 147 -20.30 4.09 19.49
C GLU A 147 -19.27 3.12 20.05
#